data_a0c4b155c44bae5d46718447d40549ee
#
_entry.id   a0c4b155c44bae5d46718447d40549ee
#
_cell.length_a   1.000
_cell.length_b   1.000
_cell.length_c   1.000
_cell.angle_alpha   90.00
_cell.angle_beta   90.00
_cell.angle_gamma   90.00
#
_symmetry.space_group_name_H-M   'P 1'
#
loop_
_entity.id
_entity.type
_entity.pdbx_description
1 polymer ?
#
loop_
_entity_poly.entity_id
_entity_poly.type
_entity_poly.pdbx_seq_one_letter_code
_entity_poly.pdbx_strand_id
1 'polypeptide(L)'
;MAAQAKRPTIPIFAALIFRRFDRMNTTNPKEPPLTSLSHGGGCGCKIAPGLLSEMLKGTMAMAVPKELLVGIGTSDDAAVYQISEHQALVATTDFFMPIVDNPYDFGRIAATNAISDVYAMGGTPNMALALVGMPINVLSATTISSILEGGQSICSEASIPVAGGHSIDSVEAIYGLVVLGMVHPKQVKRNADARPGDLLILGKPLGVGVYAAALKKGQLAQSDYQQMLQTTTSLNRAGSKLGAIDGVHAMTDVTGFGLAGHALEMARAAKLCLQIDWEKVPRLPLASMLAEQGHITGASKRNWAAYGHEVRLSPRITAVDQALLTDPQTSGGLLVACSPSAQAEVFQAFASTGLMATVIGSVEKGSIGVEVMMSENG
;
A
#
# COMPACT_ATOMS: atom_id res chain seq x y z
N MET A 1 -40.79 -11.54 39.05
CA MET A 1 -41.02 -10.77 37.82
C MET A 1 -39.67 -10.61 37.08
N ALA A 2 -39.44 -11.44 36.06
CA ALA A 2 -38.19 -11.44 35.33
C ALA A 2 -38.34 -10.52 34.10
N ALA A 3 -37.47 -9.52 34.00
CA ALA A 3 -37.42 -8.61 32.87
C ALA A 3 -36.78 -9.30 31.65
N GLN A 4 -37.57 -9.54 30.62
CA GLN A 4 -37.08 -10.01 29.31
C GLN A 4 -36.26 -8.89 28.64
N ALA A 5 -34.96 -9.11 28.46
CA ALA A 5 -34.10 -8.25 27.63
C ALA A 5 -34.50 -8.42 26.16
N LYS A 6 -34.95 -7.35 25.53
CA LYS A 6 -35.20 -7.29 24.07
C LYS A 6 -33.85 -7.44 23.33
N ARG A 7 -33.77 -8.46 22.48
CA ARG A 7 -32.64 -8.61 21.53
C ARG A 7 -32.67 -7.43 20.53
N PRO A 8 -31.52 -6.83 20.20
CA PRO A 8 -31.49 -5.78 19.18
C PRO A 8 -31.84 -6.37 17.80
N THR A 9 -32.77 -5.74 17.12
CA THR A 9 -33.12 -6.01 15.71
C THR A 9 -31.96 -5.55 14.83
N ILE A 10 -31.30 -6.49 14.15
CA ILE A 10 -30.26 -6.22 13.14
C ILE A 10 -30.94 -5.53 11.93
N PRO A 11 -30.43 -4.38 11.43
CA PRO A 11 -30.99 -3.71 10.27
C PRO A 11 -30.98 -4.62 9.03
N ILE A 12 -31.96 -4.45 8.16
CA ILE A 12 -32.23 -5.23 6.94
C ILE A 12 -31.02 -5.37 5.98
N PHE A 13 -29.99 -4.54 6.11
CA PHE A 13 -28.72 -4.63 5.38
C PHE A 13 -27.86 -5.86 5.73
N ALA A 14 -28.03 -6.45 6.91
CA ALA A 14 -27.26 -7.62 7.35
C ALA A 14 -27.85 -8.97 6.89
N ALA A 15 -29.09 -9.02 6.44
CA ALA A 15 -29.76 -10.27 6.07
C ALA A 15 -29.44 -10.76 4.64
N LEU A 16 -28.72 -9.98 3.82
CA LEU A 16 -28.30 -10.35 2.45
C LEU A 16 -26.92 -11.02 2.38
N ILE A 17 -26.18 -11.12 3.49
CA ILE A 17 -24.76 -11.54 3.52
C ILE A 17 -24.56 -13.06 3.62
N PHE A 18 -25.61 -13.88 3.91
CA PHE A 18 -25.45 -15.34 4.09
C PHE A 18 -26.13 -16.18 3.00
N ARG A 19 -25.69 -16.03 1.74
CA ARG A 19 -25.93 -17.07 0.71
C ARG A 19 -24.65 -17.39 -0.08
N ARG A 20 -24.00 -18.45 0.39
CA ARG A 20 -23.14 -19.41 -0.29
C ARG A 20 -21.89 -18.96 -1.05
N PHE A 21 -20.81 -19.44 -0.53
CA PHE A 21 -19.41 -19.53 -1.01
C PHE A 21 -19.19 -20.29 -2.35
N ASP A 22 -20.11 -20.32 -3.30
CA ASP A 22 -19.97 -21.08 -4.55
C ASP A 22 -20.01 -20.22 -5.82
N ARG A 23 -19.46 -18.99 -5.79
CA ARG A 23 -19.30 -18.15 -6.99
C ARG A 23 -17.87 -17.61 -7.15
N MET A 24 -16.89 -18.51 -7.09
CA MET A 24 -15.57 -18.21 -7.63
C MET A 24 -15.64 -18.31 -9.17
N ASN A 25 -15.27 -17.22 -9.86
CA ASN A 25 -15.22 -17.06 -11.33
C ASN A 25 -16.56 -16.79 -12.03
N THR A 26 -17.10 -15.58 -11.89
CA THR A 26 -18.10 -15.12 -12.86
C THR A 26 -17.71 -13.72 -13.36
N THR A 27 -16.75 -13.65 -14.26
CA THR A 27 -16.75 -12.56 -15.24
C THR A 27 -18.01 -12.76 -16.09
N ASN A 28 -18.88 -11.75 -16.16
CA ASN A 28 -20.00 -11.78 -17.09
C ASN A 28 -19.41 -11.75 -18.52
N PRO A 29 -19.59 -12.78 -19.36
CA PRO A 29 -18.94 -12.85 -20.67
C PRO A 29 -19.37 -11.75 -21.65
N LYS A 30 -20.34 -10.92 -21.28
CA LYS A 30 -20.81 -9.77 -22.04
C LYS A 30 -20.17 -8.44 -21.58
N GLU A 31 -19.45 -8.43 -20.48
CA GLU A 31 -18.78 -7.22 -19.96
C GLU A 31 -17.31 -7.19 -20.39
N PRO A 32 -16.75 -6.00 -20.68
CA PRO A 32 -15.33 -5.88 -20.96
C PRO A 32 -14.48 -6.20 -19.72
N PRO A 33 -13.22 -6.64 -19.88
CA PRO A 33 -12.29 -6.78 -18.78
C PRO A 33 -12.17 -5.50 -17.96
N LEU A 34 -12.19 -5.59 -16.63
CA LEU A 34 -12.11 -4.40 -15.75
C LEU A 34 -10.88 -3.55 -16.05
N THR A 35 -9.74 -4.17 -16.32
CA THR A 35 -8.49 -3.47 -16.65
C THR A 35 -8.55 -2.68 -17.97
N SER A 36 -9.51 -2.99 -18.84
CA SER A 36 -9.74 -2.25 -20.08
C SER A 36 -10.58 -0.97 -19.90
N LEU A 37 -11.27 -0.85 -18.76
CA LEU A 37 -12.12 0.30 -18.40
C LEU A 37 -11.32 1.42 -17.72
N SER A 38 -9.99 1.38 -17.77
CA SER A 38 -9.15 2.39 -17.13
C SER A 38 -7.88 2.65 -17.91
N HIS A 39 -7.44 3.92 -17.92
CA HIS A 39 -6.17 4.32 -18.56
C HIS A 39 -4.94 3.93 -17.74
N GLY A 40 -5.10 3.63 -16.47
CA GLY A 40 -4.07 3.16 -15.53
C GLY A 40 -4.57 1.99 -14.70
N GLY A 41 -3.83 1.57 -13.69
CA GLY A 41 -4.24 0.51 -12.78
C GLY A 41 -3.47 0.54 -11.48
N GLY A 42 -4.15 0.19 -10.37
CA GLY A 42 -3.58 0.17 -9.03
C GLY A 42 -2.92 1.49 -8.64
N CYS A 43 -1.96 1.43 -7.75
CA CYS A 43 -1.21 2.61 -7.29
C CYS A 43 -0.39 3.30 -8.40
N GLY A 44 -0.21 2.67 -9.56
CA GLY A 44 0.45 3.28 -10.73
C GLY A 44 -0.35 4.40 -11.41
N CYS A 45 -1.61 4.64 -11.02
CA CYS A 45 -2.44 5.75 -11.50
C CYS A 45 -2.28 7.03 -10.67
N LYS A 46 -1.51 7.03 -9.59
CA LYS A 46 -1.25 8.23 -8.78
C LYS A 46 -0.64 9.35 -9.64
N ILE A 47 -1.02 10.59 -9.34
CA ILE A 47 -0.42 11.79 -9.96
C ILE A 47 1.06 11.82 -9.59
N ALA A 48 1.92 12.12 -10.58
CA ALA A 48 3.36 12.20 -10.34
C ALA A 48 3.69 13.22 -9.22
N PRO A 49 4.62 12.89 -8.29
CA PRO A 49 4.91 13.73 -7.13
C PRO A 49 5.23 15.19 -7.45
N GLY A 50 5.98 15.43 -8.52
CA GLY A 50 6.34 16.78 -8.96
C GLY A 50 5.13 17.61 -9.36
N LEU A 51 4.21 17.02 -10.14
CA LEU A 51 2.96 17.69 -10.56
C LEU A 51 2.03 17.93 -9.36
N LEU A 52 1.89 16.92 -8.47
CA LEU A 52 1.08 17.07 -7.26
C LEU A 52 1.62 18.21 -6.37
N SER A 53 2.94 18.29 -6.19
CA SER A 53 3.58 19.36 -5.44
C SER A 53 3.32 20.74 -6.06
N GLU A 54 3.31 20.83 -7.40
CA GLU A 54 2.98 22.06 -8.11
C GLU A 54 1.51 22.46 -7.90
N MET A 55 0.59 21.53 -8.00
CA MET A 55 -0.85 21.75 -7.78
C MET A 55 -1.16 22.20 -6.35
N LEU A 56 -0.41 21.71 -5.37
CA LEU A 56 -0.57 22.08 -3.96
C LEU A 56 0.10 23.41 -3.57
N LYS A 57 0.95 23.97 -4.42
CA LYS A 57 1.55 25.28 -4.18
C LYS A 57 0.46 26.35 -4.05
N GLY A 58 0.41 26.98 -2.90
CA GLY A 58 -0.55 28.06 -2.62
C GLY A 58 -1.87 27.61 -1.97
N THR A 59 -2.12 26.32 -1.80
CA THR A 59 -3.32 25.83 -1.09
C THR A 59 -3.12 25.74 0.43
N MET A 60 -1.90 25.85 0.93
CA MET A 60 -1.51 25.60 2.32
C MET A 60 -1.37 26.90 3.14
N ALA A 61 -2.40 27.72 3.19
CA ALA A 61 -2.38 28.98 3.94
C ALA A 61 -3.01 28.91 5.35
N MET A 62 -3.43 27.73 5.82
CA MET A 62 -4.02 27.60 7.15
C MET A 62 -2.97 27.27 8.21
N ALA A 63 -3.12 27.87 9.39
CA ALA A 63 -2.34 27.49 10.56
C ALA A 63 -2.62 26.02 10.91
N VAL A 64 -1.56 25.21 10.98
CA VAL A 64 -1.66 23.79 11.35
C VAL A 64 -1.90 23.72 12.87
N PRO A 65 -3.00 23.09 13.34
CA PRO A 65 -3.24 22.92 14.76
C PRO A 65 -2.16 22.02 15.38
N LYS A 66 -1.81 22.27 16.63
CA LYS A 66 -0.77 21.49 17.34
C LYS A 66 -1.15 20.02 17.54
N GLU A 67 -2.43 19.72 17.51
CA GLU A 67 -2.99 18.37 17.58
C GLU A 67 -2.76 17.56 16.30
N LEU A 68 -2.48 18.19 15.16
CA LEU A 68 -2.12 17.50 13.92
C LEU A 68 -0.65 17.09 14.00
N LEU A 69 -0.43 15.83 14.45
CA LEU A 69 0.91 15.27 14.64
C LEU A 69 1.59 14.94 13.31
N VAL A 70 0.81 14.53 12.31
CA VAL A 70 1.25 14.20 10.96
C VAL A 70 0.26 14.77 9.96
N GLY A 71 0.77 15.51 8.99
CA GLY A 71 0.02 16.12 7.88
C GLY A 71 0.79 15.99 6.58
N ILE A 72 0.51 16.86 5.61
CA ILE A 72 1.08 16.81 4.26
C ILE A 72 2.56 17.22 4.16
N GLY A 73 3.18 17.64 5.26
CA GLY A 73 4.53 18.26 5.23
C GLY A 73 5.69 17.28 5.05
N THR A 74 5.53 16.03 5.44
CA THR A 74 6.60 15.01 5.51
C THR A 74 6.34 13.80 4.61
N SER A 75 5.28 13.84 3.78
CA SER A 75 4.91 12.75 2.85
C SER A 75 4.76 11.40 3.57
N ASP A 76 4.16 11.41 4.76
CA ASP A 76 3.80 10.20 5.49
C ASP A 76 2.49 9.61 4.92
N ASP A 77 2.21 8.34 5.22
CA ASP A 77 1.15 7.55 4.60
C ASP A 77 -0.26 8.01 4.99
N ALA A 78 -0.45 8.59 6.18
CA ALA A 78 -1.74 9.05 6.66
C ALA A 78 -1.64 10.31 7.53
N ALA A 79 -2.74 11.05 7.64
CA ALA A 79 -2.87 12.09 8.63
C ALA A 79 -3.06 11.50 10.04
N VAL A 80 -2.39 12.11 11.05
CA VAL A 80 -2.52 11.70 12.45
C VAL A 80 -2.91 12.91 13.29
N TYR A 81 -4.08 12.83 13.93
CA TYR A 81 -4.63 13.89 14.77
C TYR A 81 -4.77 13.43 16.21
N GLN A 82 -4.11 14.11 17.14
CA GLN A 82 -4.16 13.79 18.56
C GLN A 82 -5.51 14.13 19.16
N ILE A 83 -6.17 13.17 19.80
CA ILE A 83 -7.46 13.33 20.47
C ILE A 83 -7.26 13.52 21.98
N SER A 84 -6.28 12.81 22.55
CA SER A 84 -5.93 12.85 23.97
C SER A 84 -4.44 12.56 24.18
N GLU A 85 -3.99 12.54 25.43
CA GLU A 85 -2.60 12.15 25.76
C GLU A 85 -2.24 10.73 25.32
N HIS A 86 -3.24 9.84 25.19
CA HIS A 86 -3.05 8.42 24.92
C HIS A 86 -3.62 7.97 23.58
N GLN A 87 -4.31 8.83 22.85
CA GLN A 87 -5.01 8.48 21.62
C GLN A 87 -4.81 9.52 20.53
N ALA A 88 -4.46 9.05 19.35
CA ALA A 88 -4.49 9.82 18.11
C ALA A 88 -5.27 9.04 17.05
N LEU A 89 -6.05 9.75 16.25
CA LEU A 89 -6.77 9.26 15.10
C LEU A 89 -5.81 9.20 13.92
N VAL A 90 -5.72 8.06 13.28
CA VAL A 90 -5.11 7.89 11.95
C VAL A 90 -6.21 7.93 10.92
N ALA A 91 -6.09 8.77 9.90
CA ALA A 91 -7.07 8.92 8.84
C ALA A 91 -6.39 8.92 7.47
N THR A 92 -6.77 7.98 6.63
CA THR A 92 -6.26 7.88 5.26
C THR A 92 -7.38 7.67 4.27
N THR A 93 -7.09 7.91 2.99
CA THR A 93 -7.95 7.56 1.87
C THR A 93 -7.09 7.09 0.71
N ASP A 94 -7.33 5.87 0.26
CA ASP A 94 -6.68 5.35 -0.96
C ASP A 94 -7.71 4.63 -1.84
N PHE A 95 -7.67 4.93 -3.13
CA PHE A 95 -8.54 4.37 -4.15
C PHE A 95 -7.82 4.37 -5.50
N PHE A 96 -8.16 3.43 -6.35
CA PHE A 96 -7.54 3.32 -7.68
C PHE A 96 -8.41 2.54 -8.66
N MET A 97 -7.93 2.50 -9.89
CA MET A 97 -8.52 1.75 -11.00
C MET A 97 -8.04 0.30 -11.02
N PRO A 98 -8.81 -0.65 -11.62
CA PRO A 98 -8.47 -2.08 -11.63
C PRO A 98 -7.08 -2.41 -12.16
N ILE A 99 -6.38 -3.31 -11.46
CA ILE A 99 -5.14 -3.97 -11.93
C ILE A 99 -5.36 -5.44 -12.30
N VAL A 100 -6.53 -5.97 -11.99
CA VAL A 100 -6.98 -7.33 -12.30
C VAL A 100 -8.39 -7.29 -12.85
N ASP A 101 -8.77 -8.32 -13.63
CA ASP A 101 -10.09 -8.39 -14.26
C ASP A 101 -11.13 -9.09 -13.36
N ASN A 102 -10.71 -9.90 -12.40
CA ASN A 102 -11.60 -10.49 -11.44
C ASN A 102 -12.12 -9.41 -10.46
N PRO A 103 -13.44 -9.14 -10.41
CA PRO A 103 -13.99 -8.05 -9.60
C PRO A 103 -13.81 -8.28 -8.10
N TYR A 104 -13.95 -9.52 -7.62
CA TYR A 104 -13.74 -9.84 -6.22
C TYR A 104 -12.29 -9.61 -5.78
N ASP A 105 -11.33 -10.05 -6.60
CA ASP A 105 -9.91 -9.84 -6.33
C ASP A 105 -9.52 -8.36 -6.39
N PHE A 106 -10.10 -7.59 -7.34
CA PHE A 106 -9.91 -6.13 -7.38
C PHE A 106 -10.35 -5.47 -6.07
N GLY A 107 -11.54 -5.83 -5.58
CA GLY A 107 -12.05 -5.33 -4.30
C GLY A 107 -11.12 -5.67 -3.12
N ARG A 108 -10.61 -6.91 -3.07
CA ARG A 108 -9.65 -7.35 -2.04
C ARG A 108 -8.36 -6.53 -2.07
N ILE A 109 -7.76 -6.38 -3.25
CA ILE A 109 -6.50 -5.64 -3.42
C ILE A 109 -6.67 -4.18 -2.99
N ALA A 110 -7.76 -3.53 -3.43
CA ALA A 110 -8.02 -2.14 -3.10
C ALA A 110 -8.21 -1.91 -1.59
N ALA A 111 -8.96 -2.79 -0.92
CA ALA A 111 -9.16 -2.69 0.52
C ALA A 111 -7.86 -2.96 1.29
N THR A 112 -7.06 -3.96 0.88
CA THR A 112 -5.76 -4.26 1.51
C THR A 112 -4.82 -3.07 1.42
N ASN A 113 -4.78 -2.41 0.26
CA ASN A 113 -3.95 -1.23 0.04
C ASN A 113 -4.37 -0.06 0.94
N ALA A 114 -5.66 0.27 0.97
CA ALA A 114 -6.15 1.41 1.76
C ALA A 114 -5.99 1.21 3.29
N ILE A 115 -6.09 -0.03 3.78
CA ILE A 115 -5.88 -0.34 5.21
C ILE A 115 -4.40 -0.24 5.58
N SER A 116 -3.50 -0.43 4.62
CA SER A 116 -2.05 -0.50 4.83
C SER A 116 -1.48 0.78 5.45
N ASP A 117 -1.95 1.95 5.03
CA ASP A 117 -1.49 3.25 5.56
C ASP A 117 -1.66 3.36 7.08
N VAL A 118 -2.77 2.82 7.61
CA VAL A 118 -2.98 2.82 9.07
C VAL A 118 -1.91 1.98 9.76
N TYR A 119 -1.58 0.82 9.19
CA TYR A 119 -0.51 -0.03 9.71
C TYR A 119 0.86 0.62 9.57
N ALA A 120 1.13 1.32 8.46
CA ALA A 120 2.37 2.04 8.22
C ALA A 120 2.62 3.14 9.26
N MET A 121 1.56 3.78 9.75
CA MET A 121 1.65 4.74 10.86
C MET A 121 1.78 4.11 12.24
N GLY A 122 1.92 2.77 12.36
CA GLY A 122 1.96 2.05 13.64
C GLY A 122 0.58 1.89 14.29
N GLY A 123 -0.50 2.24 13.58
CA GLY A 123 -1.86 2.24 14.08
C GLY A 123 -2.58 0.89 13.94
N THR A 124 -3.76 0.83 14.54
CA THR A 124 -4.70 -0.27 14.41
C THR A 124 -5.96 0.25 13.73
N PRO A 125 -6.39 -0.31 12.58
CA PRO A 125 -7.60 0.13 11.90
C PRO A 125 -8.85 -0.19 12.74
N ASN A 126 -9.86 0.68 12.67
CA ASN A 126 -11.10 0.57 13.45
C ASN A 126 -12.34 0.45 12.57
N MET A 127 -12.40 1.18 11.47
CA MET A 127 -13.51 1.13 10.52
C MET A 127 -13.09 1.66 9.16
N ALA A 128 -13.89 1.34 8.14
CA ALA A 128 -13.73 1.84 6.79
C ALA A 128 -15.01 2.44 6.22
N LEU A 129 -14.87 3.37 5.26
CA LEU A 129 -15.93 3.88 4.41
C LEU A 129 -15.56 3.60 2.96
N ALA A 130 -16.48 3.00 2.18
CA ALA A 130 -16.22 2.64 0.79
C ALA A 130 -16.32 3.85 -0.14
N LEU A 131 -15.35 3.99 -1.05
CA LEU A 131 -15.38 4.94 -2.17
C LEU A 131 -15.62 4.14 -3.46
N VAL A 132 -16.73 4.42 -4.14
CA VAL A 132 -17.21 3.63 -5.29
C VAL A 132 -17.51 4.56 -6.46
N GLY A 133 -16.72 4.52 -7.50
CA GLY A 133 -17.01 5.13 -8.79
C GLY A 133 -17.11 4.02 -9.84
N MET A 134 -18.30 3.84 -10.47
CA MET A 134 -18.50 2.72 -11.39
C MET A 134 -19.25 3.16 -12.64
N PRO A 135 -18.85 2.67 -13.83
CA PRO A 135 -19.58 2.90 -15.08
C PRO A 135 -20.82 1.99 -15.13
N ILE A 136 -21.93 2.45 -14.53
CA ILE A 136 -23.16 1.67 -14.32
C ILE A 136 -23.87 1.27 -15.63
N ASN A 137 -23.54 1.93 -16.75
CA ASN A 137 -24.02 1.57 -18.08
C ASN A 137 -23.19 0.45 -18.74
N VAL A 138 -22.04 0.08 -18.15
CA VAL A 138 -21.10 -0.92 -18.70
C VAL A 138 -20.99 -2.13 -17.78
N LEU A 139 -20.95 -1.92 -16.46
CA LEU A 139 -20.83 -2.96 -15.47
C LEU A 139 -22.20 -3.27 -14.83
N SER A 140 -22.49 -4.57 -14.70
CA SER A 140 -23.70 -5.02 -14.01
C SER A 140 -23.62 -4.79 -12.50
N ALA A 141 -24.78 -4.70 -11.86
CA ALA A 141 -24.86 -4.67 -10.40
C ALA A 141 -24.18 -5.89 -9.74
N THR A 142 -24.18 -7.04 -10.40
CA THR A 142 -23.51 -8.26 -9.91
C THR A 142 -22.00 -8.09 -9.88
N THR A 143 -21.40 -7.53 -10.93
CA THR A 143 -19.95 -7.25 -11.00
C THR A 143 -19.56 -6.22 -9.94
N ILE A 144 -20.33 -5.14 -9.79
CA ILE A 144 -20.10 -4.12 -8.76
C ILE A 144 -20.23 -4.71 -7.35
N SER A 145 -21.28 -5.54 -7.09
CA SER A 145 -21.43 -6.25 -5.81
C SER A 145 -20.22 -7.12 -5.49
N SER A 146 -19.68 -7.82 -6.48
CA SER A 146 -18.50 -8.68 -6.29
C SER A 146 -17.26 -7.87 -5.87
N ILE A 147 -17.07 -6.65 -6.41
CA ILE A 147 -15.99 -5.74 -5.97
C ILE A 147 -16.19 -5.38 -4.49
N LEU A 148 -17.42 -4.99 -4.11
CA LEU A 148 -17.73 -4.63 -2.73
C LEU A 148 -17.57 -5.81 -1.76
N GLU A 149 -17.98 -7.01 -2.16
CA GLU A 149 -17.81 -8.25 -1.40
C GLU A 149 -16.33 -8.57 -1.17
N GLY A 150 -15.49 -8.36 -2.20
CA GLY A 150 -14.04 -8.49 -2.10
C GLY A 150 -13.45 -7.54 -1.06
N GLY A 151 -13.82 -6.26 -1.11
CA GLY A 151 -13.39 -5.27 -0.13
C GLY A 151 -13.87 -5.60 1.28
N GLN A 152 -15.14 -5.97 1.43
CA GLN A 152 -15.72 -6.40 2.71
C GLN A 152 -15.00 -7.61 3.31
N SER A 153 -14.56 -8.56 2.48
CA SER A 153 -13.84 -9.74 2.96
C SER A 153 -12.52 -9.39 3.64
N ILE A 154 -11.76 -8.44 3.08
CA ILE A 154 -10.51 -7.93 3.66
C ILE A 154 -10.77 -7.10 4.92
N CYS A 155 -11.80 -6.25 4.92
CA CYS A 155 -12.20 -5.53 6.13
C CYS A 155 -12.57 -6.50 7.27
N SER A 156 -13.30 -7.58 6.95
CA SER A 156 -13.63 -8.64 7.91
C SER A 156 -12.39 -9.36 8.40
N GLU A 157 -11.43 -9.65 7.51
CA GLU A 157 -10.14 -10.20 7.88
C GLU A 157 -9.36 -9.24 8.79
N ALA A 158 -9.37 -7.95 8.53
CA ALA A 158 -8.78 -6.92 9.39
C ALA A 158 -9.58 -6.68 10.69
N SER A 159 -10.73 -7.35 10.87
CA SER A 159 -11.65 -7.21 12.01
C SER A 159 -12.25 -5.80 12.12
N ILE A 160 -12.49 -5.13 10.99
CA ILE A 160 -13.12 -3.81 10.93
C ILE A 160 -14.41 -3.84 10.10
N PRO A 161 -15.44 -3.07 10.49
CA PRO A 161 -16.65 -2.90 9.68
C PRO A 161 -16.42 -1.93 8.51
N VAL A 162 -17.09 -2.16 7.38
CA VAL A 162 -17.40 -1.10 6.43
C VAL A 162 -18.66 -0.40 6.93
N ALA A 163 -18.49 0.81 7.45
CA ALA A 163 -19.56 1.54 8.17
C ALA A 163 -20.44 2.42 7.26
N GLY A 164 -20.13 2.46 5.96
CA GLY A 164 -20.81 3.26 4.96
C GLY A 164 -19.90 3.61 3.80
N GLY A 165 -20.18 4.73 3.15
CA GLY A 165 -19.34 5.20 2.05
C GLY A 165 -20.10 6.12 1.10
N HIS A 166 -19.51 6.36 -0.08
CA HIS A 166 -20.11 7.16 -1.14
C HIS A 166 -19.97 6.48 -2.49
N SER A 167 -20.99 6.59 -3.34
CA SER A 167 -20.98 6.00 -4.68
C SER A 167 -21.41 7.01 -5.72
N ILE A 168 -20.73 6.98 -6.87
CA ILE A 168 -21.06 7.82 -8.03
C ILE A 168 -21.06 6.99 -9.32
N ASP A 169 -21.81 7.42 -10.32
CA ASP A 169 -21.63 7.00 -11.71
C ASP A 169 -20.34 7.64 -12.24
N SER A 170 -19.47 6.85 -12.83
CA SER A 170 -18.14 7.27 -13.28
C SER A 170 -17.80 6.66 -14.63
N VAL A 171 -16.97 7.31 -15.42
CA VAL A 171 -16.50 6.77 -16.71
C VAL A 171 -15.56 5.58 -16.51
N GLU A 172 -14.74 5.62 -15.45
CA GLU A 172 -13.79 4.55 -15.10
C GLU A 172 -14.23 3.86 -13.83
N ALA A 173 -13.91 2.57 -13.72
CA ALA A 173 -14.12 1.83 -12.47
C ALA A 173 -13.08 2.27 -11.43
N ILE A 174 -13.55 2.77 -10.28
CA ILE A 174 -12.72 3.24 -9.17
C ILE A 174 -13.27 2.63 -7.88
N TYR A 175 -12.41 2.02 -7.10
CA TYR A 175 -12.74 1.50 -5.78
C TYR A 175 -11.61 1.70 -4.79
N GLY A 176 -11.98 1.99 -3.56
CA GLY A 176 -11.07 2.08 -2.43
C GLY A 176 -11.80 2.40 -1.15
N LEU A 177 -11.07 2.78 -0.13
CA LEU A 177 -11.60 3.05 1.20
C LEU A 177 -11.03 4.37 1.76
N VAL A 178 -11.84 5.03 2.56
CA VAL A 178 -11.34 5.83 3.69
C VAL A 178 -11.19 4.87 4.86
N VAL A 179 -10.03 4.88 5.50
CA VAL A 179 -9.79 4.04 6.69
C VAL A 179 -9.45 4.91 7.89
N LEU A 180 -10.14 4.66 8.98
CA LEU A 180 -9.88 5.28 10.27
C LEU A 180 -9.27 4.26 11.23
N GLY A 181 -8.23 4.66 11.93
CA GLY A 181 -7.55 3.84 12.91
C GLY A 181 -7.14 4.65 14.13
N MET A 182 -6.60 3.96 15.12
CA MET A 182 -6.10 4.56 16.35
C MET A 182 -4.65 4.17 16.58
N VAL A 183 -3.89 5.11 17.12
CA VAL A 183 -2.49 4.91 17.54
C VAL A 183 -2.24 5.69 18.84
N HIS A 184 -1.33 5.19 19.67
CA HIS A 184 -0.84 6.00 20.77
C HIS A 184 0.09 7.10 20.22
N PRO A 185 -0.02 8.39 20.62
CA PRO A 185 0.78 9.48 20.05
C PRO A 185 2.30 9.23 20.02
N LYS A 186 2.81 8.51 21.04
CA LYS A 186 4.24 8.14 21.13
C LYS A 186 4.65 6.95 20.25
N GLN A 187 3.70 6.26 19.65
CA GLN A 187 3.93 5.08 18.80
C GLN A 187 3.77 5.37 17.31
N VAL A 188 3.43 6.60 16.96
CA VAL A 188 3.36 7.05 15.56
C VAL A 188 4.74 6.89 14.92
N LYS A 189 4.80 6.20 13.79
CA LYS A 189 6.04 6.03 13.01
C LYS A 189 5.98 6.97 11.81
N ARG A 190 6.96 7.87 11.73
CA ARG A 190 7.05 8.90 10.69
C ARG A 190 8.31 8.71 9.87
N ASN A 191 8.26 9.05 8.60
CA ASN A 191 9.43 9.03 7.72
C ASN A 191 10.61 9.86 8.29
N ALA A 192 10.31 10.96 8.95
CA ALA A 192 11.30 11.88 9.52
C ALA A 192 12.08 11.33 10.73
N ASP A 193 11.63 10.24 11.33
CA ASP A 193 12.21 9.72 12.58
C ASP A 193 13.29 8.63 12.35
N ALA A 194 13.62 8.26 11.10
CA ALA A 194 14.72 7.37 10.77
C ALA A 194 16.05 7.93 11.29
N ARG A 195 16.96 7.04 11.72
CA ARG A 195 18.21 7.40 12.37
C ARG A 195 19.43 6.77 11.69
N PRO A 196 20.58 7.44 11.70
CA PRO A 196 21.81 6.84 11.20
C PRO A 196 22.13 5.53 11.95
N GLY A 197 22.47 4.49 11.22
CA GLY A 197 22.74 3.14 11.73
C GLY A 197 21.52 2.24 11.82
N ASP A 198 20.33 2.72 11.45
CA ASP A 198 19.15 1.87 11.32
C ASP A 198 19.32 0.86 10.18
N LEU A 199 18.80 -0.33 10.38
CA LEU A 199 18.60 -1.30 9.31
C LEU A 199 17.33 -0.94 8.53
N LEU A 200 17.35 -1.14 7.21
CA LEU A 200 16.17 -1.08 6.35
C LEU A 200 15.65 -2.49 6.12
N ILE A 201 14.39 -2.73 6.49
CA ILE A 201 13.73 -4.04 6.40
C ILE A 201 12.49 -3.92 5.52
N LEU A 202 12.35 -4.83 4.54
CA LEU A 202 11.21 -4.87 3.62
C LEU A 202 10.35 -6.11 3.87
N GLY A 203 9.02 -5.91 3.99
CA GLY A 203 8.06 -6.93 4.40
C GLY A 203 7.36 -7.72 3.28
N LYS A 204 7.47 -7.31 2.01
CA LYS A 204 6.90 -8.03 0.84
C LYS A 204 7.81 -7.87 -0.37
N PRO A 205 7.77 -8.83 -1.33
CA PRO A 205 8.58 -8.75 -2.55
C PRO A 205 8.08 -7.66 -3.51
N LEU A 206 8.98 -7.15 -4.36
CA LEU A 206 8.69 -6.24 -5.46
C LEU A 206 8.26 -6.99 -6.73
N GLY A 207 7.64 -6.27 -7.68
CA GLY A 207 7.30 -6.78 -9.01
C GLY A 207 5.81 -6.81 -9.32
N VAL A 208 4.96 -6.28 -8.44
CA VAL A 208 3.49 -6.27 -8.63
C VAL A 208 3.09 -5.53 -9.90
N GLY A 209 3.70 -4.37 -10.19
CA GLY A 209 3.38 -3.61 -11.39
C GLY A 209 3.79 -4.34 -12.67
N VAL A 210 4.94 -5.00 -12.67
CA VAL A 210 5.42 -5.82 -13.80
C VAL A 210 4.48 -7.00 -14.05
N TYR A 211 4.03 -7.69 -13.00
CA TYR A 211 3.04 -8.78 -13.10
C TYR A 211 1.70 -8.26 -13.62
N ALA A 212 1.22 -7.13 -13.14
CA ALA A 212 -0.02 -6.51 -13.62
C ALA A 212 0.09 -6.11 -15.11
N ALA A 213 1.25 -5.62 -15.54
CA ALA A 213 1.49 -5.29 -16.95
C ALA A 213 1.50 -6.55 -17.85
N ALA A 214 2.05 -7.67 -17.37
CA ALA A 214 1.99 -8.95 -18.06
C ALA A 214 0.56 -9.51 -18.10
N LEU A 215 -0.18 -9.40 -16.99
CA LEU A 215 -1.58 -9.81 -16.90
C LEU A 215 -2.46 -9.06 -17.91
N LYS A 216 -2.34 -7.74 -17.98
CA LYS A 216 -3.09 -6.90 -18.92
C LYS A 216 -2.85 -7.29 -20.39
N LYS A 217 -1.69 -7.88 -20.70
CA LYS A 217 -1.37 -8.40 -22.05
C LYS A 217 -1.75 -9.88 -22.23
N GLY A 218 -2.36 -10.53 -21.24
CA GLY A 218 -2.69 -11.96 -21.29
C GLY A 218 -1.47 -12.89 -21.26
N GLN A 219 -0.34 -12.41 -20.71
CA GLN A 219 0.95 -13.12 -20.70
C GLN A 219 1.40 -13.54 -19.28
N LEU A 220 0.51 -13.51 -18.29
CA LEU A 220 0.76 -14.00 -16.96
C LEU A 220 0.05 -15.34 -16.74
N ALA A 221 0.79 -16.37 -16.34
CA ALA A 221 0.20 -17.67 -16.03
C ALA A 221 -0.65 -17.61 -14.76
N GLN A 222 -1.62 -18.53 -14.63
CA GLN A 222 -2.55 -18.56 -13.49
C GLN A 222 -1.82 -18.76 -12.14
N SER A 223 -0.75 -19.56 -12.11
CA SER A 223 0.07 -19.74 -10.90
C SER A 223 0.71 -18.44 -10.43
N ASP A 224 1.19 -17.64 -11.37
CA ASP A 224 1.87 -16.36 -11.10
C ASP A 224 0.86 -15.29 -10.70
N TYR A 225 -0.33 -15.31 -11.32
CA TYR A 225 -1.46 -14.51 -10.87
C TYR A 225 -1.79 -14.77 -9.39
N GLN A 226 -1.82 -16.04 -8.96
CA GLN A 226 -2.09 -16.38 -7.55
C GLN A 226 -0.98 -15.88 -6.61
N GLN A 227 0.28 -15.90 -7.02
CA GLN A 227 1.38 -15.32 -6.24
C GLN A 227 1.24 -13.81 -6.07
N MET A 228 0.94 -13.11 -7.17
CA MET A 228 0.66 -11.67 -7.14
C MET A 228 -0.53 -11.37 -6.22
N LEU A 229 -1.61 -12.14 -6.35
CA LEU A 229 -2.82 -11.97 -5.55
C LEU A 229 -2.54 -12.20 -4.07
N GLN A 230 -1.81 -13.26 -3.72
CA GLN A 230 -1.40 -13.53 -2.34
C GLN A 230 -0.60 -12.35 -1.75
N THR A 231 0.35 -11.82 -2.51
CA THR A 231 1.17 -10.66 -2.09
C THR A 231 0.31 -9.43 -1.87
N THR A 232 -0.58 -9.12 -2.83
CA THR A 232 -1.38 -7.88 -2.82
C THR A 232 -2.58 -7.91 -1.87
N THR A 233 -3.02 -9.10 -1.44
CA THR A 233 -4.12 -9.26 -0.48
C THR A 233 -3.65 -9.61 0.94
N SER A 234 -2.34 -9.72 1.18
CA SER A 234 -1.78 -9.89 2.52
C SER A 234 -1.76 -8.56 3.27
N LEU A 235 -2.45 -8.48 4.41
CA LEU A 235 -2.50 -7.29 5.26
C LEU A 235 -1.14 -7.00 5.93
N ASN A 236 -0.76 -5.74 6.00
CA ASN A 236 0.45 -5.27 6.69
C ASN A 236 0.27 -5.17 8.22
N ARG A 237 -0.43 -6.12 8.83
CA ARG A 237 -0.78 -6.15 10.28
C ARG A 237 0.41 -6.05 11.22
N ALA A 238 1.60 -6.45 10.76
CA ALA A 238 2.83 -6.31 11.53
C ALA A 238 3.03 -4.85 11.99
N GLY A 239 2.57 -3.86 11.20
CA GLY A 239 2.71 -2.45 11.48
C GLY A 239 2.18 -2.02 12.84
N SER A 240 1.00 -2.53 13.27
CA SER A 240 0.47 -2.23 14.62
C SER A 240 1.40 -2.71 15.74
N LYS A 241 2.07 -3.85 15.56
CA LYS A 241 3.05 -4.38 16.53
C LYS A 241 4.35 -3.61 16.46
N LEU A 242 4.82 -3.31 15.25
CA LEU A 242 6.03 -2.53 15.00
C LEU A 242 5.92 -1.12 15.59
N GLY A 243 4.72 -0.54 15.61
CA GLY A 243 4.45 0.74 16.27
C GLY A 243 4.86 0.77 17.73
N ALA A 244 4.70 -0.35 18.46
CA ALA A 244 5.02 -0.47 19.87
C ALA A 244 6.48 -0.79 20.18
N ILE A 245 7.32 -1.11 19.17
CA ILE A 245 8.74 -1.43 19.36
C ILE A 245 9.54 -0.12 19.39
N ASP A 246 10.18 0.18 20.51
CA ASP A 246 10.96 1.41 20.70
C ASP A 246 12.11 1.53 19.70
N GLY A 247 12.72 0.42 19.32
CA GLY A 247 13.81 0.38 18.34
C GLY A 247 13.37 0.52 16.88
N VAL A 248 12.07 0.55 16.57
CA VAL A 248 11.53 0.91 15.25
C VAL A 248 11.35 2.43 15.22
N HIS A 249 12.11 3.10 14.37
CA HIS A 249 12.14 4.56 14.31
C HIS A 249 11.23 5.13 13.24
N ALA A 250 11.26 4.58 12.01
CA ALA A 250 10.43 5.03 10.90
C ALA A 250 9.80 3.84 10.17
N MET A 251 8.67 4.08 9.52
CA MET A 251 7.96 3.07 8.74
C MET A 251 7.09 3.75 7.69
N THR A 252 7.03 3.15 6.50
CA THR A 252 6.11 3.48 5.40
C THR A 252 5.73 2.21 4.68
N ASP A 253 4.70 2.19 3.87
CA ASP A 253 4.47 1.10 2.93
C ASP A 253 4.97 1.46 1.52
N VAL A 254 5.43 0.45 0.79
CA VAL A 254 5.97 0.64 -0.57
C VAL A 254 4.84 0.50 -1.57
N THR A 255 4.40 1.62 -2.16
CA THR A 255 3.27 1.63 -3.09
C THR A 255 3.61 2.27 -4.45
N GLY A 256 2.87 3.26 -4.88
CA GLY A 256 2.87 3.78 -6.26
C GLY A 256 4.19 4.36 -6.76
N PHE A 257 5.04 4.83 -5.87
CA PHE A 257 6.33 5.41 -6.25
C PHE A 257 7.47 4.38 -6.30
N GLY A 258 7.17 3.11 -6.01
CA GLY A 258 8.17 2.05 -5.95
C GLY A 258 9.09 2.15 -4.74
N LEU A 259 9.96 1.16 -4.57
CA LEU A 259 10.89 1.13 -3.44
C LEU A 259 11.78 2.37 -3.38
N ALA A 260 12.32 2.79 -4.53
CA ALA A 260 13.22 3.94 -4.58
C ALA A 260 12.51 5.24 -4.19
N GLY A 261 11.23 5.42 -4.59
CA GLY A 261 10.46 6.61 -4.27
C GLY A 261 10.12 6.72 -2.79
N HIS A 262 9.60 5.64 -2.18
CA HIS A 262 9.25 5.64 -0.76
C HIS A 262 10.50 5.68 0.15
N ALA A 263 11.59 5.03 -0.24
CA ALA A 263 12.89 5.21 0.43
C ALA A 263 13.36 6.67 0.35
N LEU A 264 13.15 7.35 -0.80
CA LEU A 264 13.52 8.74 -0.97
C LEU A 264 12.65 9.69 -0.12
N GLU A 265 11.37 9.41 0.06
CA GLU A 265 10.49 10.16 0.98
C GLU A 265 11.03 10.09 2.40
N MET A 266 11.39 8.91 2.88
CA MET A 266 12.03 8.71 4.20
C MET A 266 13.39 9.43 4.26
N ALA A 267 14.24 9.33 3.24
CA ALA A 267 15.54 10.00 3.18
C ALA A 267 15.42 11.52 3.28
N ARG A 268 14.47 12.11 2.55
CA ARG A 268 14.20 13.55 2.55
C ARG A 268 13.68 14.03 3.90
N ALA A 269 12.70 13.31 4.47
CA ALA A 269 12.09 13.66 5.74
C ALA A 269 13.11 13.57 6.90
N ALA A 270 13.91 12.52 6.94
CA ALA A 270 14.96 12.33 7.95
C ALA A 270 16.24 13.13 7.66
N LYS A 271 16.42 13.66 6.45
CA LYS A 271 17.65 14.34 5.95
C LYS A 271 18.88 13.43 6.01
N LEU A 272 18.72 12.19 5.59
CA LEU A 272 19.73 11.14 5.63
C LEU A 272 19.92 10.49 4.26
N CYS A 273 20.89 9.58 4.15
CA CYS A 273 21.10 8.70 3.02
C CYS A 273 20.55 7.31 3.35
N LEU A 274 19.68 6.77 2.49
CA LEU A 274 19.24 5.38 2.58
C LEU A 274 20.05 4.54 1.58
N GLN A 275 20.81 3.57 2.08
CA GLN A 275 21.58 2.64 1.26
C GLN A 275 20.80 1.34 1.09
N ILE A 276 20.56 0.93 -0.15
CA ILE A 276 19.83 -0.30 -0.51
C ILE A 276 20.80 -1.26 -1.20
N ASP A 277 20.90 -2.46 -0.68
CA ASP A 277 21.58 -3.58 -1.31
C ASP A 277 20.60 -4.32 -2.21
N TRP A 278 20.71 -4.09 -3.52
CA TRP A 278 19.76 -4.61 -4.50
C TRP A 278 19.68 -6.14 -4.54
N GLU A 279 20.77 -6.83 -4.26
CA GLU A 279 20.78 -8.29 -4.25
C GLU A 279 19.91 -8.87 -3.13
N LYS A 280 19.76 -8.14 -2.02
CA LYS A 280 18.93 -8.53 -0.87
C LYS A 280 17.47 -8.15 -1.02
N VAL A 281 17.13 -7.31 -1.99
CA VAL A 281 15.72 -6.91 -2.19
C VAL A 281 14.89 -8.10 -2.69
N PRO A 282 13.89 -8.56 -1.93
CA PRO A 282 13.03 -9.67 -2.37
C PRO A 282 12.17 -9.25 -3.56
N ARG A 283 12.07 -10.14 -4.54
CA ARG A 283 11.30 -9.93 -5.77
C ARG A 283 10.40 -11.14 -6.02
N LEU A 284 9.25 -10.92 -6.63
CA LEU A 284 8.42 -11.99 -7.17
C LEU A 284 9.25 -12.82 -8.18
N PRO A 285 9.09 -14.13 -8.22
CA PRO A 285 10.02 -15.03 -8.94
C PRO A 285 10.26 -14.66 -10.41
N LEU A 286 9.24 -14.17 -11.12
CA LEU A 286 9.35 -13.82 -12.54
C LEU A 286 9.56 -12.32 -12.79
N ALA A 287 9.68 -11.48 -11.75
CA ALA A 287 9.69 -10.03 -11.91
C ALA A 287 10.80 -9.55 -12.85
N SER A 288 12.02 -10.04 -12.69
CA SER A 288 13.17 -9.67 -13.55
C SER A 288 12.94 -10.14 -14.99
N MET A 289 12.54 -11.38 -15.19
CA MET A 289 12.28 -11.95 -16.53
C MET A 289 11.17 -11.20 -17.26
N LEU A 290 10.06 -10.90 -16.59
CA LEU A 290 8.95 -10.16 -17.19
C LEU A 290 9.39 -8.70 -17.54
N ALA A 291 10.19 -8.07 -16.68
CA ALA A 291 10.74 -6.74 -16.97
C ALA A 291 11.70 -6.77 -18.18
N GLU A 292 12.55 -7.78 -18.33
CA GLU A 292 13.40 -8.02 -19.50
C GLU A 292 12.57 -8.21 -20.77
N GLN A 293 11.42 -8.85 -20.69
CA GLN A 293 10.47 -9.03 -21.79
C GLN A 293 9.67 -7.74 -22.10
N GLY A 294 9.95 -6.63 -21.41
CA GLY A 294 9.33 -5.34 -21.64
C GLY A 294 7.98 -5.12 -20.96
N HIS A 295 7.65 -5.91 -19.92
CA HIS A 295 6.48 -5.68 -19.07
C HIS A 295 6.76 -4.60 -17.99
N ILE A 296 7.27 -3.45 -18.45
CA ILE A 296 7.56 -2.30 -17.59
C ILE A 296 6.38 -1.33 -17.65
N THR A 297 5.91 -0.88 -16.48
CA THR A 297 4.80 0.06 -16.40
C THR A 297 5.19 1.46 -16.85
N GLY A 298 4.24 2.20 -17.43
CA GLY A 298 4.44 3.63 -17.69
C GLY A 298 4.69 4.45 -16.42
N ALA A 299 4.14 3.99 -15.29
CA ALA A 299 4.35 4.60 -13.98
C ALA A 299 5.83 4.50 -13.53
N SER A 300 6.49 3.35 -13.72
CA SER A 300 7.92 3.19 -13.41
C SER A 300 8.77 4.25 -14.15
N LYS A 301 8.50 4.46 -15.44
CA LYS A 301 9.20 5.49 -16.23
C LYS A 301 8.95 6.90 -15.70
N ARG A 302 7.69 7.23 -15.36
CA ARG A 302 7.33 8.54 -14.80
C ARG A 302 7.98 8.75 -13.41
N ASN A 303 8.02 7.72 -12.59
CA ASN A 303 8.68 7.73 -11.29
C ASN A 303 10.16 8.08 -11.43
N TRP A 304 10.88 7.36 -12.30
CA TRP A 304 12.28 7.64 -12.55
C TRP A 304 12.51 9.07 -13.09
N ALA A 305 11.70 9.53 -14.02
CA ALA A 305 11.79 10.88 -14.56
C ALA A 305 11.55 11.96 -13.49
N ALA A 306 10.70 11.67 -12.51
CA ALA A 306 10.35 12.63 -11.46
C ALA A 306 11.44 12.77 -10.37
N TYR A 307 12.04 11.66 -9.93
CA TYR A 307 12.94 11.68 -8.76
C TYR A 307 14.28 10.93 -8.97
N GLY A 308 14.51 10.33 -10.11
CA GLY A 308 15.74 9.54 -10.36
C GLY A 308 17.04 10.32 -10.19
N HIS A 309 17.00 11.66 -10.31
CA HIS A 309 18.14 12.54 -10.08
C HIS A 309 18.63 12.59 -8.61
N GLU A 310 17.83 12.10 -7.68
CA GLU A 310 18.19 11.96 -6.25
C GLU A 310 18.52 10.51 -5.85
N VAL A 311 18.50 9.58 -6.83
CA VAL A 311 18.84 8.17 -6.64
C VAL A 311 20.18 7.88 -7.30
N ARG A 312 21.16 7.51 -6.51
CA ARG A 312 22.50 7.13 -6.99
C ARG A 312 22.56 5.63 -7.19
N LEU A 313 22.75 5.21 -8.46
CA LEU A 313 22.82 3.79 -8.81
C LEU A 313 24.30 3.37 -8.97
N SER A 314 24.66 2.22 -8.41
CA SER A 314 25.92 1.54 -8.74
C SER A 314 25.99 1.26 -10.25
N PRO A 315 27.16 1.34 -10.89
CA PRO A 315 27.32 0.99 -12.31
C PRO A 315 26.87 -0.44 -12.68
N ARG A 316 26.73 -1.32 -11.70
CA ARG A 316 26.27 -2.71 -11.88
C ARG A 316 24.73 -2.82 -11.97
N ILE A 317 23.99 -1.79 -11.55
CA ILE A 317 22.51 -1.76 -11.64
C ILE A 317 22.11 -1.60 -13.11
N THR A 318 21.35 -2.57 -13.61
CA THR A 318 20.87 -2.58 -14.98
C THR A 318 19.63 -1.71 -15.17
N ALA A 319 19.23 -1.47 -16.42
CA ALA A 319 17.96 -0.79 -16.72
C ALA A 319 16.73 -1.57 -16.22
N VAL A 320 16.81 -2.91 -16.17
CA VAL A 320 15.77 -3.78 -15.61
C VAL A 320 15.67 -3.60 -14.10
N ASP A 321 16.80 -3.57 -13.40
CA ASP A 321 16.83 -3.33 -11.95
C ASP A 321 16.28 -1.96 -11.59
N GLN A 322 16.68 -0.93 -12.34
CA GLN A 322 16.12 0.42 -12.21
C GLN A 322 14.60 0.44 -12.41
N ALA A 323 14.11 -0.28 -13.41
CA ALA A 323 12.67 -0.36 -13.66
C ALA A 323 11.91 -1.05 -12.51
N LEU A 324 12.50 -2.07 -11.88
CA LEU A 324 11.93 -2.76 -10.73
C LEU A 324 12.00 -1.92 -9.43
N LEU A 325 13.07 -1.12 -9.24
CA LEU A 325 13.19 -0.18 -8.13
C LEU A 325 12.09 0.90 -8.15
N THR A 326 11.65 1.28 -9.33
CA THR A 326 10.62 2.31 -9.55
C THR A 326 9.26 1.73 -9.92
N ASP A 327 9.13 0.38 -9.96
CA ASP A 327 7.88 -0.30 -10.28
C ASP A 327 6.82 -0.02 -9.22
N PRO A 328 5.63 0.47 -9.61
CA PRO A 328 4.57 0.73 -8.63
C PRO A 328 4.14 -0.58 -7.98
N GLN A 329 4.16 -0.60 -6.66
CA GLN A 329 3.65 -1.70 -5.86
C GLN A 329 2.24 -1.36 -5.41
N THR A 330 1.25 -2.15 -5.81
CA THR A 330 -0.10 -2.05 -5.25
C THR A 330 -0.17 -2.95 -4.04
N SER A 331 -0.52 -2.39 -2.89
CA SER A 331 -0.55 -3.11 -1.62
C SER A 331 0.81 -3.76 -1.28
N GLY A 332 1.88 -3.00 -1.43
CA GLY A 332 3.25 -3.47 -1.16
C GLY A 332 3.54 -3.67 0.32
N GLY A 333 4.78 -4.03 0.62
CA GLY A 333 5.24 -4.31 1.98
C GLY A 333 5.63 -3.06 2.74
N LEU A 334 5.65 -3.17 4.07
CA LEU A 334 6.23 -2.13 4.92
C LEU A 334 7.75 -2.05 4.69
N LEU A 335 8.25 -0.84 4.56
CA LEU A 335 9.66 -0.48 4.66
C LEU A 335 9.88 0.09 6.06
N VAL A 336 10.70 -0.59 6.84
CA VAL A 336 10.92 -0.30 8.26
C VAL A 336 12.37 0.10 8.49
N ALA A 337 12.60 1.25 9.16
CA ALA A 337 13.89 1.64 9.67
C ALA A 337 13.95 1.33 11.18
N CYS A 338 14.88 0.48 11.61
CA CYS A 338 15.00 0.10 13.01
C CYS A 338 16.45 -0.05 13.46
N SER A 339 16.68 0.14 14.76
CA SER A 339 17.99 -0.14 15.35
C SER A 339 18.38 -1.62 15.15
N PRO A 340 19.68 -1.96 14.96
CA PRO A 340 20.13 -3.34 14.85
C PRO A 340 19.70 -4.23 16.02
N SER A 341 19.59 -3.67 17.22
CA SER A 341 19.15 -4.38 18.43
C SER A 341 17.68 -4.80 18.38
N ALA A 342 16.83 -4.12 17.61
CA ALA A 342 15.41 -4.43 17.45
C ALA A 342 15.12 -5.44 16.32
N GLN A 343 16.13 -5.80 15.51
CA GLN A 343 15.95 -6.65 14.33
C GLN A 343 15.17 -7.94 14.62
N ALA A 344 15.54 -8.65 15.70
CA ALA A 344 14.91 -9.93 16.05
C ALA A 344 13.41 -9.74 16.38
N GLU A 345 13.05 -8.69 17.11
CA GLU A 345 11.68 -8.36 17.48
C GLU A 345 10.86 -7.93 16.25
N VAL A 346 11.46 -7.15 15.34
CA VAL A 346 10.85 -6.78 14.06
C VAL A 346 10.54 -8.03 13.22
N PHE A 347 11.49 -8.96 13.09
CA PHE A 347 11.27 -10.21 12.36
C PHE A 347 10.17 -11.06 13.00
N GLN A 348 10.12 -11.12 14.32
CA GLN A 348 9.06 -11.82 15.04
C GLN A 348 7.69 -11.17 14.80
N ALA A 349 7.61 -9.84 14.76
CA ALA A 349 6.38 -9.13 14.43
C ALA A 349 5.85 -9.50 13.04
N PHE A 350 6.70 -9.51 12.00
CA PHE A 350 6.34 -9.95 10.66
C PHE A 350 5.93 -11.44 10.63
N ALA A 351 6.74 -12.33 11.18
CA ALA A 351 6.47 -13.77 11.19
C ALA A 351 5.13 -14.10 11.88
N SER A 352 4.78 -13.37 12.94
CA SER A 352 3.50 -13.54 13.66
C SER A 352 2.25 -13.21 12.82
N THR A 353 2.43 -12.57 11.67
CA THR A 353 1.37 -12.23 10.71
C THR A 353 1.46 -13.03 9.42
N GLY A 354 2.35 -14.02 9.37
CA GLY A 354 2.58 -14.86 8.19
C GLY A 354 3.41 -14.20 7.09
N LEU A 355 4.01 -13.03 7.36
CA LEU A 355 4.88 -12.33 6.43
C LEU A 355 6.35 -12.63 6.75
N MET A 356 7.16 -12.71 5.70
CA MET A 356 8.63 -12.75 5.81
C MET A 356 9.18 -11.35 5.54
N ALA A 357 10.18 -10.97 6.32
CA ALA A 357 10.86 -9.70 6.15
C ALA A 357 12.34 -9.91 5.87
N THR A 358 12.95 -9.00 5.12
CA THR A 358 14.35 -9.08 4.70
C THR A 358 15.05 -7.77 5.00
N VAL A 359 16.26 -7.82 5.58
CA VAL A 359 17.16 -6.64 5.66
C VAL A 359 17.67 -6.35 4.26
N ILE A 360 17.34 -5.17 3.74
CA ILE A 360 17.68 -4.74 2.38
C ILE A 360 18.71 -3.61 2.36
N GLY A 361 19.14 -3.11 3.51
CA GLY A 361 20.08 -1.98 3.56
C GLY A 361 20.16 -1.34 4.92
N SER A 362 20.62 -0.10 4.95
CA SER A 362 20.84 0.71 6.15
C SER A 362 20.56 2.19 5.91
N VAL A 363 20.44 2.93 7.00
CA VAL A 363 20.33 4.39 7.02
C VAL A 363 21.67 4.99 7.44
N GLU A 364 22.21 5.88 6.62
CA GLU A 364 23.57 6.41 6.80
C GLU A 364 23.59 7.94 6.89
N LYS A 365 24.61 8.47 7.52
CA LYS A 365 24.96 9.90 7.39
C LYS A 365 25.55 10.12 5.99
N GLY A 366 25.06 11.13 5.28
CA GLY A 366 25.59 11.42 3.94
C GLY A 366 24.75 12.44 3.20
N SER A 367 24.93 12.51 1.90
CA SER A 367 24.07 13.33 1.03
C SER A 367 22.65 12.79 1.05
N ILE A 368 21.68 13.65 1.29
CA ILE A 368 20.25 13.26 1.27
C ILE A 368 19.92 12.55 -0.04
N GLY A 369 19.26 11.39 0.04
CA GLY A 369 18.87 10.61 -1.11
C GLY A 369 18.95 9.12 -0.89
N VAL A 370 18.85 8.37 -1.97
CA VAL A 370 18.94 6.91 -1.99
C VAL A 370 20.18 6.47 -2.75
N GLU A 371 20.95 5.56 -2.19
CA GLU A 371 22.05 4.86 -2.87
C GLU A 371 21.67 3.39 -3.06
N VAL A 372 21.75 2.92 -4.30
CA VAL A 372 21.48 1.52 -4.61
C VAL A 372 22.77 0.86 -5.03
N MET A 373 23.18 -0.11 -4.25
CA MET A 373 24.42 -0.85 -4.44
C MET A 373 24.14 -2.33 -4.76
N MET A 374 25.13 -3.02 -5.27
CA MET A 374 25.18 -4.47 -5.30
C MET A 374 26.30 -4.93 -4.37
N SER A 375 26.01 -5.85 -3.47
CA SER A 375 27.04 -6.48 -2.63
C SER A 375 28.15 -7.02 -3.53
N GLU A 376 29.41 -6.86 -3.13
CA GLU A 376 30.47 -7.65 -3.70
C GLU A 376 30.21 -9.10 -3.23
N ASN A 377 29.98 -10.00 -4.18
CA ASN A 377 29.89 -11.41 -3.87
C ASN A 377 31.19 -11.82 -3.15
N GLY A 378 31.07 -12.13 -1.85
CA GLY A 378 32.14 -12.73 -1.08
C GLY A 378 32.44 -14.16 -1.52
#